data_85d0fdf5b6456ab022e52f379acb4ee4
#
_entry.id   85d0fdf5b6456ab022e52f379acb4ee4
#
_cell.length_a   1.000
_cell.length_b   1.000
_cell.length_c   1.000
_cell.angle_alpha   90.00
_cell.angle_beta   90.00
_cell.angle_gamma   90.00
#
_symmetry.space_group_name_H-M   'P 1'
#
loop_
_entity.id
_entity.type
_entity.pdbx_description
1 polymer ?
#
loop_
_entity_poly.entity_id
_entity_poly.type
_entity_poly.pdbx_seq_one_letter_code
_entity_poly.pdbx_strand_id
1 'polypeptide(L)'
;MTMKLNDLGLLRSASYVAGAWQESGAGSLTVTNPATGGAIAEVLTAGREETEAAISAAHDAMLLWREVPAKARGQILRRWFDLMMAHQEDLAIIMTTEQGKALAESRGEVAYGAAFMEWFGEQAKRIDGDVIPAPSSDKRVVCIKQPIGVVAAITPWNFPNAMIARKAAPALAAGCSIVIKPASETPLSALAMAELAERAGVPAGVLNVVVGASAEIGPALTDSPLIRKLTFTGSTEVGRRLEQACAATLKRTSMELGGNAPFIVFEDADIDAAVQGALVSKYRNSGQTCVCTNRILVQDSIHDVFVEKLVAATAELKMGNGLEEGVQQGPLVNEKAVGDVDRLVRLSTEAGAKVALGGVRSDLGPCYYQPTVLTGITADMAVFRNEIFGPVAPVMSFVDEAEAIALANDTEFGLASYFYTRDIGRVWRVSEALDYGMVGVNEGIISNEMAPFGGVKASGSGREGSKYGIDDYLEIKYILMGGLDR
;
A
#
# COMPACT_ATOMS: atom_id res chain seq x y z
N MET A 1 -19.82 0.52 -20.24
CA MET A 1 -19.75 -0.96 -20.39
C MET A 1 -20.13 -1.58 -19.05
N THR A 2 -21.17 -2.38 -18.99
CA THR A 2 -21.59 -2.99 -17.71
C THR A 2 -20.56 -4.04 -17.30
N MET A 3 -20.02 -3.96 -16.08
CA MET A 3 -19.13 -4.98 -15.54
C MET A 3 -19.85 -6.33 -15.52
N LYS A 4 -19.19 -7.37 -16.04
CA LYS A 4 -19.73 -8.75 -16.00
C LYS A 4 -19.24 -9.43 -14.74
N LEU A 5 -20.03 -9.36 -13.66
CA LEU A 5 -19.76 -10.00 -12.38
C LEU A 5 -20.61 -11.26 -12.24
N ASN A 6 -20.06 -12.27 -11.57
CA ASN A 6 -20.81 -13.46 -11.16
C ASN A 6 -21.74 -13.16 -9.99
N ASP A 7 -21.30 -12.26 -9.09
CA ASP A 7 -22.05 -11.80 -7.92
C ASP A 7 -22.24 -10.28 -7.97
N LEU A 8 -23.40 -9.84 -8.43
CA LEU A 8 -23.75 -8.42 -8.47
C LEU A 8 -23.91 -7.78 -7.08
N GLY A 9 -24.06 -8.58 -6.03
CA GLY A 9 -24.11 -8.10 -4.65
C GLY A 9 -22.80 -7.47 -4.17
N LEU A 10 -21.68 -7.68 -4.87
CA LEU A 10 -20.40 -7.03 -4.60
C LEU A 10 -20.32 -5.59 -5.11
N LEU A 11 -21.18 -5.19 -6.03
CA LEU A 11 -21.21 -3.83 -6.55
C LEU A 11 -22.11 -2.95 -5.66
N ARG A 12 -21.52 -2.40 -4.61
CA ARG A 12 -22.16 -1.48 -3.68
C ARG A 12 -21.88 -0.03 -4.04
N SER A 13 -22.82 0.86 -3.75
CA SER A 13 -22.78 2.27 -4.15
C SER A 13 -23.06 3.24 -2.98
N ALA A 14 -22.78 2.84 -1.76
CA ALA A 14 -22.97 3.66 -0.56
C ALA A 14 -21.97 3.28 0.53
N SER A 15 -21.71 4.17 1.47
CA SER A 15 -20.91 3.91 2.66
C SER A 15 -21.54 2.79 3.51
N TYR A 16 -20.70 1.98 4.16
CA TYR A 16 -21.10 0.91 5.07
C TYR A 16 -20.82 1.33 6.51
N VAL A 17 -21.84 1.58 7.30
CA VAL A 17 -21.73 2.11 8.65
C VAL A 17 -22.63 1.33 9.61
N ALA A 18 -22.09 0.92 10.75
CA ALA A 18 -22.83 0.22 11.81
C ALA A 18 -23.55 -1.08 11.33
N GLY A 19 -22.98 -1.76 10.31
CA GLY A 19 -23.59 -2.96 9.75
C GLY A 19 -24.70 -2.70 8.73
N ALA A 20 -24.81 -1.47 8.21
CA ALA A 20 -25.84 -1.11 7.22
C ALA A 20 -25.25 -0.26 6.09
N TRP A 21 -25.76 -0.49 4.88
CA TRP A 21 -25.51 0.35 3.73
C TRP A 21 -26.33 1.63 3.84
N GLN A 22 -25.69 2.80 3.71
CA GLN A 22 -26.37 4.07 3.91
C GLN A 22 -27.32 4.38 2.75
N GLU A 23 -28.57 4.80 3.07
CA GLU A 23 -29.58 5.15 2.08
C GLU A 23 -29.58 6.65 1.73
N SER A 24 -28.85 7.46 2.48
CA SER A 24 -28.65 8.89 2.28
C SER A 24 -27.22 9.29 2.61
N GLY A 25 -26.79 10.48 2.20
CA GLY A 25 -25.44 10.98 2.44
C GLY A 25 -25.30 12.46 2.10
N ALA A 26 -24.08 12.98 2.22
CA ALA A 26 -23.75 14.39 1.97
C ALA A 26 -23.75 14.78 0.48
N GLY A 27 -23.79 13.79 -0.42
CA GLY A 27 -23.76 14.00 -1.87
C GLY A 27 -23.51 12.71 -2.65
N SER A 28 -23.01 12.82 -3.87
CA SER A 28 -22.59 11.67 -4.68
C SER A 28 -21.21 11.88 -5.31
N LEU A 29 -20.56 10.76 -5.63
CA LEU A 29 -19.28 10.70 -6.31
C LEU A 29 -19.42 9.80 -7.54
N THR A 30 -19.13 10.35 -8.72
CA THR A 30 -19.03 9.56 -9.95
C THR A 30 -17.70 8.84 -10.01
N VAL A 31 -17.72 7.52 -9.99
CA VAL A 31 -16.53 6.67 -10.22
C VAL A 31 -16.36 6.46 -11.71
N THR A 32 -15.17 6.72 -12.25
CA THR A 32 -14.87 6.64 -13.67
C THR A 32 -13.85 5.59 -14.01
N ASN A 33 -13.98 4.97 -15.18
CA ASN A 33 -12.98 4.04 -15.71
C ASN A 33 -11.86 4.82 -16.40
N PRO A 34 -10.61 4.78 -15.91
CA PRO A 34 -9.51 5.54 -16.50
C PRO A 34 -9.12 5.06 -17.91
N ALA A 35 -9.48 3.83 -18.29
CA ALA A 35 -9.21 3.31 -19.63
C ALA A 35 -10.14 3.90 -20.69
N THR A 36 -11.36 4.31 -20.32
CA THR A 36 -12.39 4.77 -21.27
C THR A 36 -12.93 6.17 -20.98
N GLY A 37 -12.65 6.72 -19.79
CA GLY A 37 -13.26 7.96 -19.30
C GLY A 37 -14.75 7.84 -18.94
N GLY A 38 -15.35 6.65 -19.12
CA GLY A 38 -16.77 6.42 -18.87
C GLY A 38 -17.10 6.27 -17.38
N ALA A 39 -18.28 6.77 -16.97
CA ALA A 39 -18.80 6.54 -15.63
C ALA A 39 -19.09 5.06 -15.40
N ILE A 40 -18.71 4.55 -14.20
CA ILE A 40 -18.93 3.18 -13.76
C ILE A 40 -20.12 3.11 -12.80
N ALA A 41 -20.12 4.00 -11.80
CA ALA A 41 -21.12 4.04 -10.75
C ALA A 41 -21.22 5.45 -10.13
N GLU A 42 -22.39 5.74 -9.57
CA GLU A 42 -22.58 6.84 -8.64
C GLU A 42 -22.59 6.28 -7.22
N VAL A 43 -21.70 6.79 -6.36
CA VAL A 43 -21.56 6.35 -4.96
C VAL A 43 -22.05 7.48 -4.05
N LEU A 44 -22.97 7.17 -3.13
CA LEU A 44 -23.39 8.10 -2.09
C LEU A 44 -22.22 8.41 -1.15
N THR A 45 -21.95 9.69 -0.93
CA THR A 45 -20.82 10.13 -0.11
C THR A 45 -21.22 10.44 1.31
N ALA A 46 -20.34 10.10 2.25
CA ALA A 46 -20.40 10.54 3.65
C ALA A 46 -19.71 11.91 3.79
N GLY A 47 -20.27 12.76 4.63
CA GLY A 47 -19.63 13.96 5.13
C GLY A 47 -19.07 13.77 6.54
N ARG A 48 -18.94 14.90 7.26
CA ARG A 48 -18.48 14.91 8.65
C ARG A 48 -19.43 14.16 9.59
N GLU A 49 -20.74 14.40 9.47
CA GLU A 49 -21.76 13.84 10.35
C GLU A 49 -21.81 12.31 10.27
N GLU A 50 -21.86 11.74 9.05
CA GLU A 50 -21.86 10.30 8.84
C GLU A 50 -20.54 9.66 9.30
N THR A 51 -19.43 10.38 9.19
CA THR A 51 -18.13 9.92 9.68
C THR A 51 -18.11 9.88 11.20
N GLU A 52 -18.64 10.88 11.88
CA GLU A 52 -18.76 10.90 13.34
C GLU A 52 -19.71 9.79 13.85
N ALA A 53 -20.78 9.51 13.12
CA ALA A 53 -21.66 8.36 13.41
C ALA A 53 -20.92 7.02 13.25
N ALA A 54 -20.11 6.86 12.20
CA ALA A 54 -19.27 5.68 11.99
C ALA A 54 -18.25 5.49 13.13
N ILE A 55 -17.64 6.59 13.60
CA ILE A 55 -16.68 6.55 14.73
C ILE A 55 -17.38 6.13 16.03
N SER A 56 -18.57 6.66 16.30
CA SER A 56 -19.36 6.28 17.49
C SER A 56 -19.74 4.80 17.44
N ALA A 57 -20.26 4.33 16.30
CA ALA A 57 -20.59 2.92 16.10
C ALA A 57 -19.35 2.01 16.25
N ALA A 58 -18.20 2.43 15.73
CA ALA A 58 -16.96 1.71 15.90
C ALA A 58 -16.51 1.64 17.37
N HIS A 59 -16.71 2.71 18.14
CA HIS A 59 -16.41 2.73 19.58
C HIS A 59 -17.26 1.74 20.35
N ASP A 60 -18.56 1.76 20.15
CA ASP A 60 -19.50 0.88 20.85
C ASP A 60 -19.26 -0.60 20.49
N ALA A 61 -19.06 -0.88 19.20
CA ALA A 61 -18.74 -2.22 18.72
C ALA A 61 -17.40 -2.75 19.26
N MET A 62 -16.39 -1.89 19.41
CA MET A 62 -15.07 -2.27 19.93
C MET A 62 -15.14 -2.77 21.38
N LEU A 63 -15.99 -2.19 22.21
CA LEU A 63 -16.16 -2.63 23.60
C LEU A 63 -16.63 -4.09 23.71
N LEU A 64 -17.40 -4.56 22.74
CA LEU A 64 -17.85 -5.95 22.65
C LEU A 64 -16.83 -6.82 21.90
N TRP A 65 -16.24 -6.30 20.81
CA TRP A 65 -15.31 -7.04 19.96
C TRP A 65 -14.02 -7.44 20.69
N ARG A 66 -13.47 -6.59 21.53
CA ARG A 66 -12.27 -6.89 22.32
C ARG A 66 -12.45 -8.06 23.29
N GLU A 67 -13.70 -8.35 23.71
CA GLU A 67 -14.03 -9.48 24.59
C GLU A 67 -14.20 -10.80 23.81
N VAL A 68 -14.28 -10.74 22.47
CA VAL A 68 -14.36 -11.92 21.62
C VAL A 68 -13.03 -12.67 21.67
N PRO A 69 -13.01 -13.99 21.97
CA PRO A 69 -11.78 -14.76 22.05
C PRO A 69 -10.96 -14.68 20.75
N ALA A 70 -9.63 -14.61 20.85
CA ALA A 70 -8.71 -14.51 19.71
C ALA A 70 -8.96 -15.58 18.65
N LYS A 71 -9.27 -16.83 19.06
CA LYS A 71 -9.62 -17.92 18.15
C LYS A 71 -10.84 -17.57 17.28
N ALA A 72 -11.87 -16.97 17.87
CA ALA A 72 -13.10 -16.62 17.15
C ALA A 72 -12.84 -15.47 16.15
N ARG A 73 -12.06 -14.44 16.57
CA ARG A 73 -11.63 -13.37 15.66
C ARG A 73 -10.84 -13.93 14.48
N GLY A 74 -9.88 -14.83 14.73
CA GLY A 74 -9.10 -15.48 13.69
C GLY A 74 -9.96 -16.32 12.73
N GLN A 75 -11.02 -16.98 13.21
CA GLN A 75 -11.95 -17.73 12.37
C GLN A 75 -12.78 -16.82 11.45
N ILE A 76 -13.13 -15.62 11.88
CA ILE A 76 -13.83 -14.64 11.05
C ILE A 76 -12.89 -14.14 9.94
N LEU A 77 -11.63 -13.79 10.27
CA LEU A 77 -10.63 -13.41 9.28
C LEU A 77 -10.35 -14.53 8.27
N ARG A 78 -10.32 -15.80 8.72
CA ARG A 78 -10.18 -16.94 7.82
C ARG A 78 -11.35 -17.06 6.84
N ARG A 79 -12.61 -16.91 7.31
CA ARG A 79 -13.76 -16.88 6.41
C ARG A 79 -13.72 -15.72 5.43
N TRP A 80 -13.22 -14.56 5.86
CA TRP A 80 -13.06 -13.41 4.95
C TRP A 80 -12.01 -13.70 3.87
N PHE A 81 -10.88 -14.31 4.23
CA PHE A 81 -9.92 -14.84 3.26
C PHE A 81 -10.58 -15.79 2.25
N ASP A 82 -11.29 -16.80 2.73
CA ASP A 82 -11.93 -17.80 1.90
C ASP A 82 -12.93 -17.15 0.91
N LEU A 83 -13.71 -16.17 1.37
CA LEU A 83 -14.65 -15.41 0.53
C LEU A 83 -13.92 -14.51 -0.49
N MET A 84 -12.85 -13.84 -0.12
CA MET A 84 -12.07 -13.05 -1.07
C MET A 84 -11.51 -13.93 -2.19
N MET A 85 -10.99 -15.10 -1.86
CA MET A 85 -10.47 -16.04 -2.87
C MET A 85 -11.58 -16.66 -3.72
N ALA A 86 -12.74 -16.95 -3.14
CA ALA A 86 -13.91 -17.46 -3.89
C ALA A 86 -14.47 -16.43 -4.88
N HIS A 87 -14.35 -15.13 -4.58
CA HIS A 87 -14.80 -14.01 -5.42
C HIS A 87 -13.64 -13.26 -6.11
N GLN A 88 -12.45 -13.90 -6.23
CA GLN A 88 -11.25 -13.26 -6.76
C GLN A 88 -11.49 -12.61 -8.13
N GLU A 89 -12.20 -13.28 -9.02
CA GLU A 89 -12.44 -12.76 -10.37
C GLU A 89 -13.32 -11.51 -10.35
N ASP A 90 -14.41 -11.51 -9.59
CA ASP A 90 -15.30 -10.36 -9.48
C ASP A 90 -14.58 -9.16 -8.84
N LEU A 91 -13.82 -9.39 -7.77
CA LEU A 91 -13.01 -8.35 -7.13
C LEU A 91 -11.94 -7.79 -8.09
N ALA A 92 -11.31 -8.65 -8.89
CA ALA A 92 -10.33 -8.24 -9.88
C ALA A 92 -10.95 -7.41 -11.02
N ILE A 93 -12.14 -7.78 -11.50
CA ILE A 93 -12.89 -7.02 -12.52
C ILE A 93 -13.28 -5.63 -11.98
N ILE A 94 -13.81 -5.55 -10.77
CA ILE A 94 -14.15 -4.28 -10.12
C ILE A 94 -12.89 -3.39 -10.05
N MET A 95 -11.80 -3.92 -9.53
CA MET A 95 -10.54 -3.22 -9.38
C MET A 95 -9.96 -2.73 -10.70
N THR A 96 -9.86 -3.62 -11.73
CA THR A 96 -9.37 -3.23 -13.04
C THR A 96 -10.24 -2.14 -13.67
N THR A 97 -11.55 -2.21 -13.46
CA THR A 97 -12.48 -1.24 -14.05
C THR A 97 -12.34 0.15 -13.43
N GLU A 98 -12.18 0.27 -12.10
CA GLU A 98 -12.08 1.58 -11.43
C GLU A 98 -10.65 2.13 -11.37
N GLN A 99 -9.61 1.25 -11.28
CA GLN A 99 -8.22 1.67 -11.10
C GLN A 99 -7.41 1.66 -12.42
N GLY A 100 -7.73 0.75 -13.35
CA GLY A 100 -7.13 0.67 -14.66
C GLY A 100 -6.03 -0.37 -14.84
N LYS A 101 -5.45 -0.94 -13.78
CA LYS A 101 -4.38 -1.97 -13.91
C LYS A 101 -4.85 -3.21 -14.67
N ALA A 102 -3.91 -3.96 -15.21
CA ALA A 102 -4.17 -5.20 -15.91
C ALA A 102 -4.91 -6.22 -15.02
N LEU A 103 -5.87 -6.96 -15.59
CA LEU A 103 -6.68 -7.93 -14.85
C LEU A 103 -5.83 -9.01 -14.15
N ALA A 104 -4.73 -9.42 -14.77
CA ALA A 104 -3.79 -10.36 -14.15
C ALA A 104 -3.16 -9.78 -12.87
N GLU A 105 -2.81 -8.49 -12.86
CA GLU A 105 -2.29 -7.79 -11.68
C GLU A 105 -3.36 -7.62 -10.60
N SER A 106 -4.61 -7.33 -11.01
CA SER A 106 -5.75 -7.25 -10.07
C SER A 106 -6.03 -8.58 -9.38
N ARG A 107 -5.98 -9.71 -10.11
CA ARG A 107 -6.08 -11.05 -9.51
C ARG A 107 -4.95 -11.31 -8.51
N GLY A 108 -3.72 -10.91 -8.86
CA GLY A 108 -2.56 -10.98 -7.95
C GLY A 108 -2.73 -10.12 -6.71
N GLU A 109 -3.29 -8.92 -6.85
CA GLU A 109 -3.55 -8.04 -5.70
C GLU A 109 -4.63 -8.60 -4.77
N VAL A 110 -5.71 -9.16 -5.29
CA VAL A 110 -6.74 -9.81 -4.46
C VAL A 110 -6.14 -10.95 -3.64
N ALA A 111 -5.33 -11.81 -4.27
CA ALA A 111 -4.64 -12.89 -3.56
C ALA A 111 -3.67 -12.35 -2.49
N TYR A 112 -2.91 -11.31 -2.82
CA TYR A 112 -2.00 -10.64 -1.90
C TYR A 112 -2.75 -10.00 -0.71
N GLY A 113 -3.86 -9.30 -0.95
CA GLY A 113 -4.70 -8.76 0.11
C GLY A 113 -5.33 -9.84 0.98
N ALA A 114 -5.84 -10.91 0.38
CA ALA A 114 -6.41 -12.06 1.09
C ALA A 114 -5.38 -12.71 2.02
N ALA A 115 -4.12 -12.86 1.60
CA ALA A 115 -3.06 -13.44 2.42
C ALA A 115 -2.86 -12.70 3.76
N PHE A 116 -3.11 -11.38 3.84
CA PHE A 116 -3.09 -10.66 5.13
C PHE A 116 -4.24 -11.06 6.05
N MET A 117 -5.43 -11.39 5.50
CA MET A 117 -6.54 -11.89 6.32
C MET A 117 -6.20 -13.24 6.95
N GLU A 118 -5.61 -14.15 6.17
CA GLU A 118 -5.14 -15.44 6.65
C GLU A 118 -4.03 -15.27 7.71
N TRP A 119 -2.98 -14.51 7.37
CA TRP A 119 -1.84 -14.28 8.24
C TRP A 119 -2.25 -13.73 9.61
N PHE A 120 -3.01 -12.64 9.64
CA PHE A 120 -3.42 -12.03 10.90
C PHE A 120 -4.51 -12.82 11.61
N GLY A 121 -5.32 -13.59 10.91
CA GLY A 121 -6.21 -14.61 11.51
C GLY A 121 -5.44 -15.63 12.34
N GLU A 122 -4.23 -16.02 11.90
CA GLU A 122 -3.32 -16.88 12.65
C GLU A 122 -2.58 -16.13 13.75
N GLN A 123 -2.13 -14.89 13.49
CA GLN A 123 -1.41 -14.06 14.47
C GLN A 123 -2.31 -13.64 15.64
N ALA A 124 -3.63 -13.57 15.48
CA ALA A 124 -4.57 -13.25 16.56
C ALA A 124 -4.33 -14.10 17.82
N LYS A 125 -3.93 -15.36 17.67
CA LYS A 125 -3.66 -16.29 18.76
C LYS A 125 -2.24 -16.20 19.35
N ARG A 126 -1.39 -15.30 18.82
CA ARG A 126 0.02 -15.11 19.21
C ARG A 126 0.26 -13.72 19.82
N ILE A 127 -0.78 -13.09 20.34
CA ILE A 127 -0.72 -11.84 21.10
C ILE A 127 -0.36 -12.20 22.54
N ASP A 128 0.90 -12.63 22.73
CA ASP A 128 1.40 -13.08 24.02
C ASP A 128 1.80 -11.88 24.90
N GLY A 129 1.71 -12.07 26.22
CA GLY A 129 2.27 -11.20 27.23
C GLY A 129 3.48 -11.82 27.91
N ASP A 130 4.02 -11.12 28.93
CA ASP A 130 5.24 -11.54 29.63
C ASP A 130 5.00 -11.73 31.12
N VAL A 131 5.69 -12.71 31.71
CA VAL A 131 5.89 -12.82 33.16
C VAL A 131 7.33 -12.41 33.45
N ILE A 132 7.52 -11.31 34.19
CA ILE A 132 8.82 -10.70 34.45
C ILE A 132 9.25 -11.01 35.89
N PRO A 133 10.57 -11.25 36.20
CA PRO A 133 11.07 -11.40 37.54
C PRO A 133 10.66 -10.23 38.44
N ALA A 134 10.02 -10.53 39.57
CA ALA A 134 9.53 -9.52 40.51
C ALA A 134 10.64 -8.95 41.38
N PRO A 135 10.51 -7.70 41.89
CA PRO A 135 11.51 -7.04 42.74
C PRO A 135 11.60 -7.65 44.16
N SER A 136 10.60 -8.45 44.57
CA SER A 136 10.57 -9.14 45.85
C SER A 136 9.73 -10.42 45.77
N SER A 137 9.91 -11.31 46.74
CA SER A 137 9.31 -12.65 46.72
C SER A 137 7.77 -12.65 46.87
N ASP A 138 7.22 -11.63 47.50
CA ASP A 138 5.80 -11.43 47.72
C ASP A 138 5.08 -10.78 46.52
N LYS A 139 5.78 -10.58 45.40
CA LYS A 139 5.22 -9.89 44.22
C LYS A 139 5.30 -10.73 42.97
N ARG A 140 4.44 -10.42 42.00
CA ARG A 140 4.48 -10.92 40.63
C ARG A 140 4.31 -9.78 39.67
N VAL A 141 5.04 -9.81 38.55
CA VAL A 141 4.96 -8.85 37.45
C VAL A 141 4.46 -9.56 36.22
N VAL A 142 3.39 -9.05 35.66
CA VAL A 142 2.80 -9.54 34.41
C VAL A 142 2.60 -8.37 33.47
N CYS A 143 2.97 -8.53 32.20
CA CYS A 143 2.60 -7.63 31.12
C CYS A 143 1.54 -8.30 30.24
N ILE A 144 0.45 -7.60 29.95
CA ILE A 144 -0.56 -8.04 28.98
C ILE A 144 -0.62 -7.07 27.83
N LYS A 145 -0.99 -7.58 26.64
CA LYS A 145 -1.28 -6.75 25.46
C LYS A 145 -2.79 -6.62 25.30
N GLN A 146 -3.26 -5.41 25.07
CA GLN A 146 -4.68 -5.09 24.86
C GLN A 146 -4.87 -4.29 23.58
N PRO A 147 -6.04 -4.37 22.88
CA PRO A 147 -6.30 -3.56 21.70
C PRO A 147 -6.21 -2.07 22.02
N ILE A 148 -5.59 -1.31 21.12
CA ILE A 148 -5.42 0.14 21.27
C ILE A 148 -6.76 0.89 21.30
N GLY A 149 -7.79 0.40 20.60
CA GLY A 149 -9.11 1.00 20.52
C GLY A 149 -9.65 1.12 19.10
N VAL A 150 -10.34 2.21 18.80
CA VAL A 150 -10.83 2.51 17.45
C VAL A 150 -9.67 2.95 16.56
N VAL A 151 -9.59 2.38 15.37
CA VAL A 151 -8.58 2.69 14.34
C VAL A 151 -9.23 3.45 13.20
N ALA A 152 -8.62 4.55 12.76
CA ALA A 152 -8.92 5.18 11.48
C ALA A 152 -7.91 4.72 10.44
N ALA A 153 -8.38 4.33 9.26
CA ALA A 153 -7.54 3.98 8.12
C ALA A 153 -7.87 4.84 6.90
N ILE A 154 -6.87 5.45 6.30
CA ILE A 154 -7.01 6.17 5.04
C ILE A 154 -6.11 5.48 4.01
N THR A 155 -6.71 5.00 2.90
CA THR A 155 -6.02 4.15 1.93
C THR A 155 -5.97 4.79 0.54
N PRO A 156 -4.89 4.51 -0.24
CA PRO A 156 -4.72 5.05 -1.57
C PRO A 156 -5.49 4.24 -2.63
N TRP A 157 -5.46 4.76 -3.85
CA TRP A 157 -6.14 4.19 -5.01
C TRP A 157 -5.33 3.12 -5.76
N ASN A 158 -4.01 3.05 -5.56
CA ASN A 158 -3.15 2.22 -6.42
C ASN A 158 -3.20 0.71 -6.11
N PHE A 159 -3.50 0.33 -4.86
CA PHE A 159 -3.76 -1.05 -4.43
C PHE A 159 -4.99 -1.07 -3.50
N PRO A 160 -6.19 -0.83 -4.06
CA PRO A 160 -7.40 -0.54 -3.27
C PRO A 160 -7.90 -1.70 -2.43
N ASN A 161 -7.52 -2.94 -2.75
CA ASN A 161 -7.84 -4.12 -1.96
C ASN A 161 -6.75 -4.38 -0.91
N ALA A 162 -5.50 -4.51 -1.33
CA ALA A 162 -4.40 -4.91 -0.45
C ALA A 162 -4.12 -3.87 0.65
N MET A 163 -4.22 -2.57 0.37
CA MET A 163 -3.97 -1.54 1.39
C MET A 163 -5.05 -1.50 2.47
N ILE A 164 -6.28 -1.91 2.16
CA ILE A 164 -7.34 -2.11 3.16
C ILE A 164 -7.05 -3.35 3.98
N ALA A 165 -6.75 -4.47 3.33
CA ALA A 165 -6.46 -5.75 3.99
C ALA A 165 -5.32 -5.63 5.01
N ARG A 166 -4.24 -4.95 4.65
CA ARG A 166 -3.05 -4.73 5.49
C ARG A 166 -3.34 -3.95 6.78
N LYS A 167 -4.40 -3.16 6.80
CA LYS A 167 -4.83 -2.34 7.94
C LYS A 167 -5.97 -2.97 8.71
N ALA A 168 -6.98 -3.50 8.01
CA ALA A 168 -8.14 -4.10 8.62
C ALA A 168 -7.81 -5.43 9.32
N ALA A 169 -7.02 -6.30 8.70
CA ALA A 169 -6.71 -7.60 9.25
C ALA A 169 -6.00 -7.53 10.63
N PRO A 170 -4.89 -6.78 10.80
CA PRO A 170 -4.26 -6.66 12.12
C PRO A 170 -5.14 -5.93 13.14
N ALA A 171 -5.91 -4.91 12.73
CA ALA A 171 -6.84 -4.21 13.62
C ALA A 171 -7.88 -5.17 14.21
N LEU A 172 -8.56 -5.94 13.37
CA LEU A 172 -9.58 -6.89 13.80
C LEU A 172 -8.96 -8.05 14.59
N ALA A 173 -7.81 -8.56 14.19
CA ALA A 173 -7.07 -9.61 14.89
C ALA A 173 -6.70 -9.18 16.31
N ALA A 174 -6.26 -7.93 16.49
CA ALA A 174 -5.93 -7.35 17.79
C ALA A 174 -7.16 -7.15 18.70
N GLY A 175 -8.38 -7.08 18.15
CA GLY A 175 -9.61 -6.76 18.86
C GLY A 175 -10.00 -5.28 18.78
N CYS A 176 -9.40 -4.53 17.84
CA CYS A 176 -9.80 -3.17 17.50
C CYS A 176 -10.99 -3.16 16.54
N SER A 177 -11.76 -2.07 16.54
CA SER A 177 -12.65 -1.71 15.43
C SER A 177 -11.96 -0.75 14.47
N ILE A 178 -12.51 -0.59 13.27
CA ILE A 178 -11.88 0.23 12.24
C ILE A 178 -12.88 1.04 11.42
N VAL A 179 -12.54 2.31 11.14
CA VAL A 179 -13.23 3.18 10.18
C VAL A 179 -12.28 3.43 9.02
N ILE A 180 -12.67 3.02 7.83
CA ILE A 180 -11.84 3.06 6.62
C ILE A 180 -12.35 4.15 5.68
N LYS A 181 -11.48 5.07 5.28
CA LYS A 181 -11.69 6.00 4.18
C LYS A 181 -10.87 5.55 2.97
N PRO A 182 -11.48 4.91 1.95
CA PRO A 182 -10.78 4.61 0.70
C PRO A 182 -10.55 5.87 -0.12
N ALA A 183 -9.68 5.77 -1.13
CA ALA A 183 -9.53 6.81 -2.14
C ALA A 183 -10.82 7.01 -2.93
N SER A 184 -11.05 8.25 -3.36
CA SER A 184 -12.25 8.58 -4.15
C SER A 184 -12.22 7.98 -5.56
N GLU A 185 -11.05 7.70 -6.08
CA GLU A 185 -10.85 7.08 -7.39
C GLU A 185 -11.27 5.59 -7.40
N THR A 186 -11.14 4.90 -6.25
CA THR A 186 -11.31 3.44 -6.16
C THR A 186 -12.15 3.01 -4.95
N PRO A 187 -13.37 3.53 -4.76
CA PRO A 187 -14.19 3.17 -3.62
C PRO A 187 -14.88 1.81 -3.77
N LEU A 188 -15.10 1.32 -5.00
CA LEU A 188 -15.88 0.11 -5.25
C LEU A 188 -15.18 -1.15 -4.73
N SER A 189 -13.86 -1.24 -4.84
CA SER A 189 -13.06 -2.31 -4.22
C SER A 189 -13.22 -2.34 -2.71
N ALA A 190 -13.22 -1.18 -2.05
CA ALA A 190 -13.42 -1.08 -0.61
C ALA A 190 -14.81 -1.54 -0.17
N LEU A 191 -15.83 -1.13 -0.92
CA LEU A 191 -17.22 -1.49 -0.65
C LEU A 191 -17.46 -3.00 -0.88
N ALA A 192 -16.87 -3.59 -1.93
CA ALA A 192 -16.91 -5.03 -2.15
C ALA A 192 -16.23 -5.81 -1.01
N MET A 193 -15.10 -5.31 -0.48
CA MET A 193 -14.46 -5.91 0.70
C MET A 193 -15.34 -5.82 1.95
N ALA A 194 -16.04 -4.71 2.16
CA ALA A 194 -16.98 -4.56 3.29
C ALA A 194 -18.14 -5.56 3.19
N GLU A 195 -18.69 -5.77 1.99
CA GLU A 195 -19.72 -6.80 1.74
C GLU A 195 -19.22 -8.21 2.11
N LEU A 196 -18.00 -8.55 1.70
CA LEU A 196 -17.43 -9.85 2.06
C LEU A 196 -17.09 -9.97 3.55
N ALA A 197 -16.71 -8.87 4.22
CA ALA A 197 -16.50 -8.84 5.67
C ALA A 197 -17.81 -9.12 6.43
N GLU A 198 -18.93 -8.52 6.00
CA GLU A 198 -20.27 -8.78 6.57
C GLU A 198 -20.64 -10.26 6.40
N ARG A 199 -20.48 -10.82 5.19
CA ARG A 199 -20.73 -12.25 4.90
C ARG A 199 -19.81 -13.18 5.71
N ALA A 200 -18.59 -12.76 6.01
CA ALA A 200 -17.65 -13.50 6.85
C ALA A 200 -18.07 -13.52 8.33
N GLY A 201 -19.01 -12.66 8.73
CA GLY A 201 -19.52 -12.53 10.08
C GLY A 201 -18.76 -11.51 10.96
N VAL A 202 -18.14 -10.49 10.33
CA VAL A 202 -17.64 -9.33 11.07
C VAL A 202 -18.86 -8.61 11.69
N PRO A 203 -18.89 -8.40 13.02
CA PRO A 203 -20.06 -7.79 13.66
C PRO A 203 -20.27 -6.35 13.22
N ALA A 204 -21.55 -5.92 13.23
CA ALA A 204 -21.94 -4.54 12.93
C ALA A 204 -21.12 -3.52 13.72
N GLY A 205 -20.61 -2.49 13.07
CA GLY A 205 -19.79 -1.43 13.65
C GLY A 205 -18.30 -1.78 13.86
N VAL A 206 -17.90 -3.06 13.85
CA VAL A 206 -16.47 -3.44 13.97
C VAL A 206 -15.67 -2.98 12.77
N LEU A 207 -16.27 -3.03 11.58
CA LEU A 207 -15.71 -2.47 10.34
C LEU A 207 -16.72 -1.47 9.76
N ASN A 208 -16.24 -0.28 9.42
CA ASN A 208 -17.02 0.76 8.77
C ASN A 208 -16.21 1.30 7.57
N VAL A 209 -16.90 1.61 6.46
CA VAL A 209 -16.28 2.21 5.27
C VAL A 209 -17.04 3.49 4.93
N VAL A 210 -16.34 4.63 4.95
CA VAL A 210 -16.89 5.95 4.65
C VAL A 210 -16.26 6.49 3.37
N VAL A 211 -17.09 6.66 2.34
CA VAL A 211 -16.66 7.19 1.03
C VAL A 211 -17.05 8.65 0.96
N GLY A 212 -16.10 9.53 0.61
CA GLY A 212 -16.41 10.96 0.49
C GLY A 212 -15.16 11.85 0.46
N ALA A 213 -15.40 13.15 0.51
CA ALA A 213 -14.36 14.17 0.39
C ALA A 213 -13.38 14.12 1.57
N SER A 214 -12.07 14.11 1.25
CA SER A 214 -11.01 14.08 2.29
C SER A 214 -11.04 15.31 3.21
N ALA A 215 -11.55 16.46 2.70
CA ALA A 215 -11.66 17.69 3.48
C ALA A 215 -12.71 17.59 4.60
N GLU A 216 -13.73 16.74 4.43
CA GLU A 216 -14.81 16.52 5.41
C GLU A 216 -14.46 15.37 6.37
N ILE A 217 -14.05 14.23 5.81
CA ILE A 217 -13.78 13.01 6.57
C ILE A 217 -12.47 13.10 7.36
N GLY A 218 -11.42 13.67 6.77
CA GLY A 218 -10.08 13.74 7.39
C GLY A 218 -10.10 14.39 8.77
N PRO A 219 -10.62 15.63 8.92
CA PRO A 219 -10.74 16.29 10.22
C PRO A 219 -11.61 15.51 11.22
N ALA A 220 -12.72 14.90 10.78
CA ALA A 220 -13.55 14.08 11.68
C ALA A 220 -12.74 12.90 12.27
N LEU A 221 -11.86 12.28 11.48
CA LEU A 221 -10.98 11.20 11.93
C LEU A 221 -9.85 11.70 12.84
N THR A 222 -9.22 12.83 12.51
CA THR A 222 -8.07 13.33 13.29
C THR A 222 -8.46 14.02 14.58
N ASP A 223 -9.62 14.73 14.62
CA ASP A 223 -10.05 15.49 15.79
C ASP A 223 -10.71 14.61 16.88
N SER A 224 -11.34 13.48 16.47
CA SER A 224 -12.11 12.65 17.38
C SER A 224 -11.24 12.00 18.48
N PRO A 225 -11.54 12.19 19.78
CA PRO A 225 -10.81 11.54 20.87
C PRO A 225 -11.12 10.04 21.00
N LEU A 226 -12.18 9.54 20.34
CA LEU A 226 -12.52 8.13 20.31
C LEU A 226 -11.57 7.32 19.45
N ILE A 227 -10.98 7.93 18.41
CA ILE A 227 -9.95 7.30 17.59
C ILE A 227 -8.62 7.33 18.33
N ARG A 228 -8.03 6.15 18.51
CA ARG A 228 -6.79 5.95 19.24
C ARG A 228 -5.59 5.77 18.33
N LYS A 229 -5.82 5.32 17.09
CA LYS A 229 -4.79 5.13 16.06
C LYS A 229 -5.28 5.64 14.72
N LEU A 230 -4.38 6.29 13.97
CA LEU A 230 -4.56 6.56 12.54
C LEU A 230 -3.49 5.83 11.75
N THR A 231 -3.89 5.05 10.76
CA THR A 231 -3.00 4.41 9.78
C THR A 231 -3.29 4.97 8.39
N PHE A 232 -2.24 5.45 7.73
CA PHE A 232 -2.32 6.12 6.44
C PHE A 232 -1.35 5.50 5.44
N THR A 233 -1.80 5.31 4.21
CA THR A 233 -0.93 5.07 3.06
C THR A 233 -1.26 6.08 1.98
N GLY A 234 -0.26 6.81 1.48
CA GLY A 234 -0.42 7.83 0.44
C GLY A 234 0.80 8.73 0.29
N SER A 235 0.59 9.96 -0.22
CA SER A 235 1.69 10.89 -0.44
C SER A 235 2.33 11.39 0.85
N THR A 236 3.64 11.63 0.81
CA THR A 236 4.41 12.15 1.95
C THR A 236 3.87 13.50 2.46
N GLU A 237 3.43 14.37 1.57
CA GLU A 237 2.85 15.66 1.95
C GLU A 237 1.58 15.51 2.79
N VAL A 238 0.66 14.63 2.37
CA VAL A 238 -0.58 14.36 3.12
C VAL A 238 -0.27 13.65 4.44
N GLY A 239 0.68 12.71 4.44
CA GLY A 239 1.12 12.02 5.66
C GLY A 239 1.64 12.98 6.72
N ARG A 240 2.50 13.94 6.34
CA ARG A 240 3.00 14.99 7.26
C ARG A 240 1.87 15.82 7.87
N ARG A 241 0.83 16.18 7.08
CA ARG A 241 -0.33 16.92 7.59
C ARG A 241 -1.18 16.11 8.56
N LEU A 242 -1.40 14.82 8.26
CA LEU A 242 -2.15 13.91 9.13
C LEU A 242 -1.40 13.64 10.43
N GLU A 243 -0.08 13.43 10.39
CA GLU A 243 0.78 13.28 11.56
C GLU A 243 0.67 14.50 12.48
N GLN A 244 0.79 15.71 11.90
CA GLN A 244 0.65 16.96 12.63
C GLN A 244 -0.74 17.09 13.28
N ALA A 245 -1.82 16.75 12.58
CA ALA A 245 -3.16 16.80 13.12
C ALA A 245 -3.37 15.78 14.26
N CYS A 246 -2.83 14.58 14.12
CA CYS A 246 -2.93 13.51 15.12
C CYS A 246 -2.17 13.84 16.41
N ALA A 247 -1.10 14.65 16.34
CA ALA A 247 -0.31 15.06 17.50
C ALA A 247 -1.16 15.80 18.55
N ALA A 248 -2.19 16.56 18.13
CA ALA A 248 -3.08 17.29 19.04
C ALA A 248 -3.83 16.38 20.04
N THR A 249 -4.06 15.13 19.69
CA THR A 249 -4.78 14.15 20.51
C THR A 249 -3.91 12.96 20.89
N LEU A 250 -2.61 13.01 20.62
CA LEU A 250 -1.63 11.96 20.91
C LEU A 250 -2.05 10.58 20.36
N LYS A 251 -2.69 10.56 19.18
CA LYS A 251 -3.02 9.31 18.50
C LYS A 251 -1.73 8.58 18.10
N ARG A 252 -1.72 7.26 18.24
CA ARG A 252 -0.68 6.47 17.57
C ARG A 252 -0.88 6.55 16.06
N THR A 253 0.20 6.72 15.33
CA THR A 253 0.19 6.78 13.86
C THR A 253 1.01 5.66 13.26
N SER A 254 0.63 5.20 12.08
CA SER A 254 1.46 4.41 11.16
C SER A 254 1.32 5.05 9.79
N MET A 255 2.46 5.43 9.22
CA MET A 255 2.52 6.18 7.97
C MET A 255 3.31 5.38 6.94
N GLU A 256 2.65 5.00 5.84
CA GLU A 256 3.25 4.39 4.67
C GLU A 256 3.20 5.41 3.53
N LEU A 257 4.33 6.02 3.21
CA LEU A 257 4.42 7.21 2.39
C LEU A 257 5.16 6.94 1.07
N GLY A 258 5.50 8.00 0.35
CA GLY A 258 6.19 7.92 -0.91
C GLY A 258 7.56 7.24 -0.84
N GLY A 259 8.06 6.84 -1.98
CA GLY A 259 9.35 6.20 -2.13
C GLY A 259 10.14 6.76 -3.30
N ASN A 260 11.42 6.45 -3.35
CA ASN A 260 12.32 6.75 -4.45
C ASN A 260 13.34 5.63 -4.59
N ALA A 261 12.84 4.40 -4.80
CA ALA A 261 13.63 3.17 -4.72
C ALA A 261 14.78 3.13 -5.74
N PRO A 262 16.03 2.92 -5.29
CA PRO A 262 17.15 2.58 -6.15
C PRO A 262 17.07 1.10 -6.55
N PHE A 263 17.51 0.82 -7.78
CA PHE A 263 17.71 -0.52 -8.30
C PHE A 263 19.15 -0.59 -8.83
N ILE A 264 20.05 -1.23 -8.08
CA ILE A 264 21.49 -1.21 -8.36
C ILE A 264 21.88 -2.51 -9.05
N VAL A 265 22.59 -2.42 -10.17
CA VAL A 265 23.10 -3.59 -10.90
C VAL A 265 24.62 -3.52 -10.95
N PHE A 266 25.27 -4.41 -10.19
CA PHE A 266 26.73 -4.54 -10.19
C PHE A 266 27.22 -5.40 -11.35
N GLU A 267 28.46 -5.22 -11.75
CA GLU A 267 29.06 -5.88 -12.92
C GLU A 267 29.08 -7.42 -12.87
N ASP A 268 29.04 -7.99 -11.65
CA ASP A 268 29.02 -9.44 -11.41
C ASP A 268 27.59 -10.03 -11.42
N ALA A 269 26.56 -9.18 -11.61
CA ALA A 269 25.16 -9.61 -11.62
C ALA A 269 24.83 -10.49 -12.82
N ASP A 270 23.77 -11.27 -12.70
CA ASP A 270 23.09 -11.85 -13.84
C ASP A 270 22.26 -10.76 -14.53
N ILE A 271 22.74 -10.28 -15.67
CA ILE A 271 22.14 -9.15 -16.39
C ILE A 271 20.71 -9.48 -16.84
N ASP A 272 20.45 -10.70 -17.31
CA ASP A 272 19.12 -11.09 -17.76
C ASP A 272 18.12 -11.15 -16.58
N ALA A 273 18.54 -11.71 -15.46
CA ALA A 273 17.75 -11.70 -14.22
C ALA A 273 17.52 -10.27 -13.72
N ALA A 274 18.53 -9.40 -13.77
CA ALA A 274 18.42 -8.00 -13.36
C ALA A 274 17.45 -7.21 -14.26
N VAL A 275 17.46 -7.43 -15.58
CA VAL A 275 16.51 -6.83 -16.53
C VAL A 275 15.08 -7.27 -16.23
N GLN A 276 14.85 -8.57 -15.99
CA GLN A 276 13.53 -9.07 -15.62
C GLN A 276 13.06 -8.50 -14.28
N GLY A 277 13.93 -8.42 -13.28
CA GLY A 277 13.64 -7.79 -12.00
C GLY A 277 13.32 -6.30 -12.13
N ALA A 278 14.08 -5.56 -12.95
CA ALA A 278 13.80 -4.16 -13.23
C ALA A 278 12.45 -3.97 -13.92
N LEU A 279 12.14 -4.82 -14.90
CA LEU A 279 10.87 -4.78 -15.63
C LEU A 279 9.67 -4.97 -14.69
N VAL A 280 9.71 -6.03 -13.89
CA VAL A 280 8.63 -6.35 -12.93
C VAL A 280 8.53 -5.28 -11.84
N SER A 281 9.65 -4.80 -11.30
CA SER A 281 9.67 -3.77 -10.28
C SER A 281 9.16 -2.42 -10.81
N LYS A 282 9.59 -2.01 -12.02
CA LYS A 282 9.31 -0.68 -12.57
C LYS A 282 7.92 -0.56 -13.19
N TYR A 283 7.49 -1.56 -13.94
CA TYR A 283 6.28 -1.44 -14.78
C TYR A 283 5.04 -2.09 -14.16
N ARG A 284 5.15 -2.73 -13.00
CA ARG A 284 3.98 -3.19 -12.22
C ARG A 284 3.03 -2.03 -11.97
N ASN A 285 1.74 -2.25 -12.22
CA ASN A 285 0.67 -1.25 -12.10
C ASN A 285 1.00 0.06 -12.85
N SER A 286 1.63 -0.07 -14.03
CA SER A 286 2.13 1.06 -14.84
C SER A 286 3.05 2.00 -14.06
N GLY A 287 3.86 1.47 -13.14
CA GLY A 287 4.78 2.23 -12.29
C GLY A 287 4.14 2.97 -11.12
N GLN A 288 2.85 2.79 -10.88
CA GLN A 288 2.07 3.46 -9.82
C GLN A 288 2.17 2.71 -8.48
N THR A 289 3.39 2.48 -8.00
CA THR A 289 3.68 1.69 -6.80
C THR A 289 4.75 2.38 -5.96
N CYS A 290 4.51 2.52 -4.65
CA CYS A 290 5.46 3.19 -3.74
C CYS A 290 6.82 2.46 -3.60
N VAL A 291 6.84 1.14 -3.82
CA VAL A 291 8.08 0.31 -3.84
C VAL A 291 8.63 0.10 -5.25
N CYS A 292 8.03 0.74 -6.26
CA CYS A 292 8.49 0.66 -7.64
C CYS A 292 9.90 1.23 -7.76
N THR A 293 10.77 0.54 -8.51
CA THR A 293 12.06 1.10 -8.91
C THR A 293 11.87 2.48 -9.53
N ASN A 294 12.49 3.49 -8.95
CA ASN A 294 12.43 4.87 -9.43
C ASN A 294 13.74 5.32 -10.05
N ARG A 295 14.89 4.79 -9.57
CA ARG A 295 16.24 5.12 -10.02
C ARG A 295 16.99 3.83 -10.32
N ILE A 296 17.30 3.57 -11.59
CA ILE A 296 18.10 2.41 -11.99
C ILE A 296 19.56 2.84 -12.06
N LEU A 297 20.41 2.24 -11.22
CA LEU A 297 21.84 2.50 -11.13
C LEU A 297 22.57 1.28 -11.67
N VAL A 298 23.36 1.42 -12.75
CA VAL A 298 24.04 0.31 -13.42
C VAL A 298 25.53 0.57 -13.46
N GLN A 299 26.35 -0.40 -13.07
CA GLN A 299 27.80 -0.24 -13.12
C GLN A 299 28.29 -0.01 -14.56
N ASP A 300 29.21 0.95 -14.75
CA ASP A 300 29.66 1.44 -16.07
C ASP A 300 30.02 0.32 -17.05
N SER A 301 30.71 -0.73 -16.59
CA SER A 301 31.18 -1.84 -17.40
C SER A 301 30.08 -2.66 -18.08
N ILE A 302 28.84 -2.61 -17.55
CA ILE A 302 27.69 -3.38 -18.05
C ILE A 302 26.52 -2.48 -18.48
N HIS A 303 26.66 -1.16 -18.34
CA HIS A 303 25.58 -0.18 -18.54
C HIS A 303 24.90 -0.32 -19.91
N ASP A 304 25.66 -0.29 -20.98
CA ASP A 304 25.10 -0.29 -22.34
C ASP A 304 24.38 -1.60 -22.69
N VAL A 305 24.95 -2.74 -22.25
CA VAL A 305 24.31 -4.06 -22.43
C VAL A 305 23.02 -4.17 -21.64
N PHE A 306 23.00 -3.65 -20.40
CA PHE A 306 21.79 -3.62 -19.58
C PHE A 306 20.71 -2.74 -20.22
N VAL A 307 21.06 -1.53 -20.67
CA VAL A 307 20.13 -0.59 -21.32
C VAL A 307 19.54 -1.21 -22.59
N GLU A 308 20.36 -1.79 -23.47
CA GLU A 308 19.88 -2.45 -24.70
C GLU A 308 18.83 -3.53 -24.37
N LYS A 309 19.12 -4.40 -23.42
CA LYS A 309 18.20 -5.47 -22.99
C LYS A 309 16.93 -4.92 -22.33
N LEU A 310 17.04 -3.89 -21.48
CA LEU A 310 15.89 -3.26 -20.83
C LEU A 310 14.96 -2.59 -21.86
N VAL A 311 15.52 -1.87 -22.85
CA VAL A 311 14.76 -1.26 -23.94
C VAL A 311 14.02 -2.32 -24.73
N ALA A 312 14.69 -3.40 -25.13
CA ALA A 312 14.07 -4.50 -25.86
C ALA A 312 12.91 -5.14 -25.07
N ALA A 313 13.14 -5.46 -23.80
CA ALA A 313 12.11 -6.06 -22.95
C ALA A 313 10.94 -5.10 -22.67
N THR A 314 11.21 -3.80 -22.51
CA THR A 314 10.15 -2.80 -22.28
C THR A 314 9.30 -2.57 -23.53
N ALA A 315 9.89 -2.66 -24.73
CA ALA A 315 9.16 -2.51 -25.99
C ALA A 315 8.12 -3.61 -26.23
N GLU A 316 8.27 -4.78 -25.62
CA GLU A 316 7.33 -5.90 -25.71
C GLU A 316 6.10 -5.75 -24.81
N LEU A 317 6.07 -4.74 -23.92
CA LEU A 317 4.95 -4.53 -23.00
C LEU A 317 3.69 -4.08 -23.73
N LYS A 318 2.67 -4.92 -23.75
CA LYS A 318 1.39 -4.61 -24.41
C LYS A 318 0.57 -3.63 -23.58
N MET A 319 0.32 -2.45 -24.13
CA MET A 319 -0.58 -1.44 -23.55
C MET A 319 -2.02 -1.63 -24.03
N GLY A 320 -2.98 -1.29 -23.17
CA GLY A 320 -4.40 -1.32 -23.53
C GLY A 320 -5.33 -1.21 -22.33
N ASN A 321 -6.62 -1.49 -22.56
CA ASN A 321 -7.58 -1.63 -21.46
C ASN A 321 -7.24 -2.87 -20.63
N GLY A 322 -7.07 -2.71 -19.32
CA GLY A 322 -6.65 -3.80 -18.42
C GLY A 322 -7.56 -5.04 -18.43
N LEU A 323 -8.80 -4.93 -18.92
CA LEU A 323 -9.72 -6.07 -19.10
C LEU A 323 -9.44 -6.89 -20.37
N GLU A 324 -8.61 -6.40 -21.29
CA GLU A 324 -8.27 -7.10 -22.52
C GLU A 324 -7.17 -8.15 -22.29
N GLU A 325 -7.27 -9.26 -23.00
CA GLU A 325 -6.30 -10.36 -22.87
C GLU A 325 -4.89 -9.96 -23.30
N GLY A 326 -3.91 -10.32 -22.47
CA GLY A 326 -2.50 -10.08 -22.71
C GLY A 326 -2.03 -8.63 -22.45
N VAL A 327 -2.90 -7.72 -22.03
CA VAL A 327 -2.50 -6.38 -21.60
C VAL A 327 -1.69 -6.46 -20.31
N GLN A 328 -0.55 -5.74 -20.29
CA GLN A 328 0.39 -5.66 -19.16
C GLN A 328 0.51 -4.24 -18.62
N GLN A 329 0.23 -3.23 -19.48
CA GLN A 329 0.28 -1.82 -19.11
C GLN A 329 -1.09 -1.17 -19.32
N GLY A 330 -1.80 -0.93 -18.23
CA GLY A 330 -3.05 -0.18 -18.22
C GLY A 330 -2.81 1.35 -18.25
N PRO A 331 -3.89 2.14 -18.17
CA PRO A 331 -3.80 3.59 -18.00
C PRO A 331 -3.24 3.96 -16.62
N LEU A 332 -2.77 5.18 -16.47
CA LEU A 332 -2.61 5.84 -15.19
C LEU A 332 -4.00 6.18 -14.63
N VAL A 333 -4.07 6.41 -13.32
CA VAL A 333 -5.35 6.60 -12.61
C VAL A 333 -6.19 7.75 -13.15
N ASN A 334 -5.56 8.81 -13.66
CA ASN A 334 -6.23 9.98 -14.24
C ASN A 334 -5.28 10.80 -15.13
N GLU A 335 -5.82 11.79 -15.84
CA GLU A 335 -5.05 12.69 -16.72
C GLU A 335 -4.03 13.55 -15.98
N LYS A 336 -4.29 13.88 -14.70
CA LYS A 336 -3.33 14.63 -13.88
C LYS A 336 -2.05 13.82 -13.67
N ALA A 337 -2.17 12.52 -13.38
CA ALA A 337 -1.02 11.64 -13.23
C ALA A 337 -0.19 11.57 -14.53
N VAL A 338 -0.84 11.50 -15.70
CA VAL A 338 -0.17 11.58 -17.00
C VAL A 338 0.58 12.92 -17.17
N GLY A 339 -0.05 14.03 -16.78
CA GLY A 339 0.58 15.35 -16.82
C GLY A 339 1.80 15.48 -15.91
N ASP A 340 1.74 14.89 -14.72
CA ASP A 340 2.86 14.91 -13.76
C ASP A 340 4.04 14.08 -14.28
N VAL A 341 3.80 12.90 -14.85
CA VAL A 341 4.84 12.05 -15.49
C VAL A 341 5.47 12.76 -16.69
N ASP A 342 4.64 13.29 -17.59
CA ASP A 342 5.07 14.00 -18.80
C ASP A 342 5.94 15.22 -18.44
N ARG A 343 5.57 15.96 -17.42
CA ARG A 343 6.37 17.09 -16.89
C ARG A 343 7.74 16.64 -16.40
N LEU A 344 7.85 15.54 -15.66
CA LEU A 344 9.13 15.05 -15.15
C LEU A 344 10.03 14.58 -16.29
N VAL A 345 9.50 13.87 -17.30
CA VAL A 345 10.24 13.45 -18.49
C VAL A 345 10.74 14.68 -19.26
N ARG A 346 9.87 15.65 -19.54
CA ARG A 346 10.22 16.87 -20.26
C ARG A 346 11.31 17.67 -19.54
N LEU A 347 11.18 17.92 -18.24
CA LEU A 347 12.21 18.64 -17.47
C LEU A 347 13.57 17.92 -17.50
N SER A 348 13.58 16.60 -17.47
CA SER A 348 14.82 15.83 -17.51
C SER A 348 15.44 15.80 -18.92
N THR A 349 14.63 15.74 -19.97
CA THR A 349 15.13 15.82 -21.35
C THR A 349 15.66 17.21 -21.70
N GLU A 350 15.02 18.28 -21.20
CA GLU A 350 15.55 19.65 -21.28
C GLU A 350 16.88 19.81 -20.53
N ALA A 351 17.11 19.03 -19.46
CA ALA A 351 18.37 18.97 -18.73
C ALA A 351 19.42 18.02 -19.35
N GLY A 352 19.12 17.38 -20.47
CA GLY A 352 20.09 16.55 -21.23
C GLY A 352 19.85 15.04 -21.18
N ALA A 353 18.82 14.55 -20.49
CA ALA A 353 18.44 13.15 -20.56
C ALA A 353 18.03 12.74 -21.98
N LYS A 354 18.33 11.49 -22.35
CA LYS A 354 18.01 10.94 -23.68
C LYS A 354 16.88 9.95 -23.57
N VAL A 355 15.90 10.05 -24.46
CA VAL A 355 14.82 9.08 -24.58
C VAL A 355 15.32 7.88 -25.40
N ALA A 356 15.49 6.74 -24.75
CA ALA A 356 15.86 5.50 -25.45
C ALA A 356 14.61 4.74 -25.94
N LEU A 357 13.46 4.90 -25.24
CA LEU A 357 12.16 4.34 -25.63
C LEU A 357 11.03 5.19 -25.03
N GLY A 358 9.89 5.32 -25.74
CA GLY A 358 8.68 5.98 -25.25
C GLY A 358 8.83 7.48 -25.08
N GLY A 359 8.61 7.99 -23.88
CA GLY A 359 8.78 9.40 -23.52
C GLY A 359 7.63 10.31 -23.94
N VAL A 360 6.48 9.76 -24.32
CA VAL A 360 5.32 10.50 -24.80
C VAL A 360 4.00 9.89 -24.32
N ARG A 361 2.93 10.70 -24.34
CA ARG A 361 1.57 10.22 -24.16
C ARG A 361 1.19 9.24 -25.25
N SER A 362 0.30 8.31 -24.96
CA SER A 362 -0.19 7.34 -25.95
C SER A 362 -1.51 7.81 -26.57
N ASP A 363 -1.72 7.45 -27.83
CA ASP A 363 -2.96 7.71 -28.58
C ASP A 363 -4.14 6.82 -28.12
N LEU A 364 -3.93 5.88 -27.21
CA LEU A 364 -4.98 5.02 -26.65
C LEU A 364 -6.00 5.78 -25.80
N GLY A 365 -5.63 6.95 -25.28
CA GLY A 365 -6.52 7.79 -24.49
C GLY A 365 -5.77 8.74 -23.55
N PRO A 366 -6.50 9.67 -22.89
CA PRO A 366 -5.88 10.75 -22.11
C PRO A 366 -5.14 10.27 -20.85
N CYS A 367 -5.45 9.06 -20.35
CA CYS A 367 -4.81 8.48 -19.18
C CYS A 367 -3.65 7.54 -19.52
N TYR A 368 -3.23 7.44 -20.78
CA TYR A 368 -2.15 6.53 -21.18
C TYR A 368 -0.83 7.25 -21.42
N TYR A 369 0.24 6.69 -20.86
CA TYR A 369 1.62 7.11 -21.08
C TYR A 369 2.47 5.91 -21.50
N GLN A 370 3.30 6.07 -22.53
CA GLN A 370 4.10 4.96 -23.06
C GLN A 370 5.14 4.48 -22.05
N PRO A 371 5.36 3.15 -21.90
CA PRO A 371 6.51 2.63 -21.18
C PRO A 371 7.79 3.26 -21.72
N THR A 372 8.57 3.85 -20.81
CA THR A 372 9.66 4.78 -21.16
C THR A 372 10.96 4.34 -20.51
N VAL A 373 12.05 4.42 -21.27
CA VAL A 373 13.42 4.27 -20.77
C VAL A 373 14.18 5.55 -21.09
N LEU A 374 14.79 6.15 -20.05
CA LEU A 374 15.64 7.34 -20.16
C LEU A 374 17.08 6.99 -19.82
N THR A 375 18.03 7.56 -20.53
CA THR A 375 19.48 7.40 -20.29
C THR A 375 20.17 8.77 -20.18
N GLY A 376 21.46 8.77 -19.83
CA GLY A 376 22.19 10.01 -19.61
C GLY A 376 21.67 10.81 -18.41
N ILE A 377 21.16 10.11 -17.41
CA ILE A 377 20.61 10.70 -16.19
C ILE A 377 21.73 11.19 -15.29
N THR A 378 21.50 12.34 -14.66
CA THR A 378 22.36 12.90 -13.61
C THR A 378 21.56 13.06 -12.31
N ALA A 379 22.27 13.15 -11.18
CA ALA A 379 21.64 13.15 -9.85
C ALA A 379 20.79 14.41 -9.54
N ASP A 380 20.91 15.47 -10.31
CA ASP A 380 20.14 16.73 -10.20
C ASP A 380 18.87 16.75 -11.05
N MET A 381 18.70 15.80 -11.96
CA MET A 381 17.53 15.74 -12.85
C MET A 381 16.22 15.43 -12.12
N ALA A 382 15.11 15.95 -12.64
CA ALA A 382 13.79 15.85 -12.02
C ALA A 382 13.34 14.39 -11.80
N VAL A 383 13.57 13.48 -12.76
CA VAL A 383 13.23 12.06 -12.67
C VAL A 383 14.08 11.30 -11.63
N PHE A 384 15.26 11.81 -11.25
CA PHE A 384 16.08 11.22 -10.21
C PHE A 384 15.66 11.68 -8.80
N ARG A 385 15.25 12.95 -8.67
CA ARG A 385 14.93 13.58 -7.38
C ARG A 385 13.52 13.31 -6.89
N ASN A 386 12.57 13.09 -7.80
CA ASN A 386 11.15 12.95 -7.46
C ASN A 386 10.66 11.52 -7.63
N GLU A 387 9.69 11.13 -6.85
CA GLU A 387 8.90 9.92 -7.10
C GLU A 387 8.10 10.10 -8.40
N ILE A 388 8.37 9.27 -9.41
CA ILE A 388 7.77 9.42 -10.75
C ILE A 388 6.30 8.95 -10.76
N PHE A 389 6.02 7.86 -10.08
CA PHE A 389 4.70 7.20 -9.99
C PHE A 389 4.06 6.93 -11.36
N GLY A 390 4.88 6.47 -12.30
CA GLY A 390 4.52 6.19 -13.69
C GLY A 390 5.53 5.28 -14.40
N PRO A 391 5.25 4.88 -15.66
CA PRO A 391 6.01 3.85 -16.39
C PRO A 391 7.31 4.40 -17.01
N VAL A 392 8.13 5.08 -16.23
CA VAL A 392 9.40 5.69 -16.70
C VAL A 392 10.57 5.15 -15.90
N ALA A 393 11.54 4.56 -16.60
CA ALA A 393 12.75 3.96 -16.07
C ALA A 393 13.98 4.84 -16.40
N PRO A 394 14.40 5.75 -15.50
CA PRO A 394 15.64 6.50 -15.67
C PRO A 394 16.83 5.62 -15.28
N VAL A 395 17.81 5.50 -16.19
CA VAL A 395 19.02 4.70 -16.01
C VAL A 395 20.23 5.62 -15.91
N MET A 396 21.00 5.48 -14.85
CA MET A 396 22.23 6.21 -14.55
C MET A 396 23.36 5.22 -14.33
N SER A 397 24.58 5.53 -14.80
CA SER A 397 25.76 4.72 -14.52
C SER A 397 26.41 5.12 -13.19
N PHE A 398 27.21 4.19 -12.63
CA PHE A 398 28.11 4.42 -11.49
C PHE A 398 29.41 3.64 -11.68
N VAL A 399 30.49 4.07 -11.02
CA VAL A 399 31.82 3.46 -11.17
C VAL A 399 32.07 2.33 -10.18
N ASP A 400 31.78 2.55 -8.88
CA ASP A 400 32.11 1.60 -7.81
C ASP A 400 31.01 1.45 -6.76
N GLU A 401 31.19 0.49 -5.84
CA GLU A 401 30.24 0.19 -4.75
C GLU A 401 29.96 1.40 -3.84
N ALA A 402 30.98 2.23 -3.58
CA ALA A 402 30.83 3.38 -2.69
C ALA A 402 29.97 4.47 -3.33
N GLU A 403 30.17 4.74 -4.63
CA GLU A 403 29.34 5.67 -5.39
C GLU A 403 27.90 5.17 -5.51
N ALA A 404 27.69 3.88 -5.79
CA ALA A 404 26.36 3.29 -5.85
C ALA A 404 25.57 3.49 -4.56
N ILE A 405 26.20 3.25 -3.41
CA ILE A 405 25.59 3.46 -2.08
C ILE A 405 25.30 4.95 -1.85
N ALA A 406 26.24 5.82 -2.17
CA ALA A 406 26.08 7.27 -2.01
C ALA A 406 24.90 7.79 -2.86
N LEU A 407 24.83 7.42 -4.13
CA LEU A 407 23.72 7.79 -5.02
C LEU A 407 22.39 7.19 -4.55
N ALA A 408 22.40 5.95 -4.09
CA ALA A 408 21.20 5.29 -3.58
C ALA A 408 20.63 6.04 -2.36
N ASN A 409 21.48 6.44 -1.41
CA ASN A 409 21.07 7.11 -0.16
C ASN A 409 20.79 8.63 -0.34
N ASP A 410 21.15 9.24 -1.48
CA ASP A 410 20.94 10.66 -1.75
C ASP A 410 19.47 10.97 -2.06
N THR A 411 18.62 10.77 -1.07
CA THR A 411 17.18 11.05 -1.11
C THR A 411 16.61 11.22 0.30
N GLU A 412 15.51 11.97 0.44
CA GLU A 412 14.76 12.04 1.70
C GLU A 412 13.97 10.75 2.00
N PHE A 413 13.74 9.91 1.00
CA PHE A 413 12.96 8.67 1.09
C PHE A 413 13.79 7.49 1.58
N GLY A 414 13.12 6.44 2.06
CA GLY A 414 13.76 5.21 2.55
C GLY A 414 12.78 4.05 2.66
N LEU A 415 11.94 3.79 1.62
CA LEU A 415 10.96 2.71 1.65
C LEU A 415 11.57 1.38 1.19
N ALA A 416 11.86 1.26 -0.10
CA ALA A 416 12.40 0.07 -0.73
C ALA A 416 13.69 0.35 -1.48
N SER A 417 14.55 -0.64 -1.57
CA SER A 417 15.76 -0.64 -2.40
C SER A 417 15.99 -2.04 -2.96
N TYR A 418 16.68 -2.12 -4.09
CA TYR A 418 16.99 -3.37 -4.77
C TYR A 418 18.41 -3.37 -5.26
N PHE A 419 19.07 -4.54 -5.24
CA PHE A 419 20.35 -4.68 -5.93
C PHE A 419 20.61 -6.09 -6.42
N TYR A 420 21.45 -6.20 -7.46
CA TYR A 420 21.82 -7.45 -8.09
C TYR A 420 23.34 -7.64 -8.03
N THR A 421 23.79 -8.76 -7.48
CA THR A 421 25.20 -9.17 -7.36
C THR A 421 25.30 -10.67 -7.09
N ARG A 422 26.45 -11.27 -7.40
CA ARG A 422 26.79 -12.65 -7.01
C ARG A 422 27.76 -12.72 -5.83
N ASP A 423 28.34 -11.60 -5.39
CA ASP A 423 29.25 -11.51 -4.26
C ASP A 423 28.50 -11.48 -2.94
N ILE A 424 28.59 -12.55 -2.15
CA ILE A 424 27.95 -12.66 -0.83
C ILE A 424 28.45 -11.62 0.18
N GLY A 425 29.72 -11.20 0.07
CA GLY A 425 30.29 -10.15 0.90
C GLY A 425 29.64 -8.79 0.59
N ARG A 426 29.44 -8.48 -0.70
CA ARG A 426 28.72 -7.29 -1.16
C ARG A 426 27.27 -7.31 -0.71
N VAL A 427 26.61 -8.48 -0.72
CA VAL A 427 25.22 -8.61 -0.23
C VAL A 427 25.09 -8.02 1.18
N TRP A 428 25.99 -8.36 2.10
CA TRP A 428 25.93 -7.84 3.47
C TRP A 428 26.32 -6.36 3.56
N ARG A 429 27.46 -5.97 2.96
CA ARG A 429 27.92 -4.57 3.00
C ARG A 429 26.89 -3.59 2.45
N VAL A 430 26.32 -3.91 1.28
CA VAL A 430 25.35 -3.03 0.63
C VAL A 430 24.02 -3.03 1.38
N SER A 431 23.53 -4.21 1.83
CA SER A 431 22.27 -4.28 2.58
C SER A 431 22.30 -3.47 3.88
N GLU A 432 23.44 -3.49 4.60
CA GLU A 432 23.60 -2.72 5.85
C GLU A 432 23.82 -1.22 5.61
N ALA A 433 24.41 -0.86 4.46
CA ALA A 433 24.73 0.53 4.12
C ALA A 433 23.56 1.31 3.49
N LEU A 434 22.54 0.63 2.99
CA LEU A 434 21.36 1.25 2.38
C LEU A 434 20.37 1.74 3.44
N ASP A 435 20.06 3.04 3.45
CA ASP A 435 19.12 3.71 4.37
C ASP A 435 17.65 3.47 4.01
N TYR A 436 17.23 2.20 3.93
CA TYR A 436 15.90 1.78 3.51
C TYR A 436 15.28 0.80 4.51
N GLY A 437 13.97 0.83 4.63
CA GLY A 437 13.25 -0.13 5.47
C GLY A 437 13.22 -1.54 4.89
N MET A 438 13.38 -1.66 3.57
CA MET A 438 13.33 -2.93 2.84
C MET A 438 14.40 -3.00 1.77
N VAL A 439 15.08 -4.15 1.67
CA VAL A 439 16.13 -4.41 0.68
C VAL A 439 15.83 -5.71 -0.05
N GLY A 440 15.67 -5.65 -1.38
CA GLY A 440 15.57 -6.81 -2.27
C GLY A 440 16.94 -7.15 -2.86
N VAL A 441 17.41 -8.38 -2.68
CA VAL A 441 18.67 -8.86 -3.23
C VAL A 441 18.39 -9.90 -4.32
N ASN A 442 18.83 -9.61 -5.55
CA ASN A 442 18.54 -10.43 -6.73
C ASN A 442 17.04 -10.70 -6.93
N GLU A 443 16.22 -9.71 -6.57
CA GLU A 443 14.77 -9.79 -6.58
C GLU A 443 14.17 -8.42 -6.95
N GLY A 444 13.08 -8.41 -7.73
CA GLY A 444 12.37 -7.20 -8.14
C GLY A 444 11.05 -6.96 -7.38
N ILE A 445 10.58 -7.95 -6.61
CA ILE A 445 9.34 -7.86 -5.81
C ILE A 445 9.62 -8.31 -4.38
N ILE A 446 9.36 -7.42 -3.41
CA ILE A 446 9.63 -7.65 -1.98
C ILE A 446 8.38 -7.70 -1.11
N SER A 447 7.21 -7.47 -1.71
CA SER A 447 5.96 -7.40 -0.95
C SER A 447 5.38 -8.79 -0.68
N ASN A 448 5.28 -9.16 0.61
CA ASN A 448 4.57 -10.34 1.08
C ASN A 448 4.01 -10.09 2.49
N GLU A 449 3.06 -10.92 2.95
CA GLU A 449 2.39 -10.77 4.24
C GLU A 449 3.28 -11.15 5.43
N MET A 450 4.29 -11.99 5.22
CA MET A 450 5.15 -12.54 6.29
C MET A 450 6.30 -11.60 6.67
N ALA A 451 6.69 -10.69 5.77
CA ALA A 451 7.79 -9.75 5.97
C ALA A 451 7.30 -8.37 6.46
N PRO A 452 8.10 -7.66 7.29
CA PRO A 452 7.73 -6.34 7.78
C PRO A 452 7.88 -5.29 6.67
N PHE A 453 6.76 -4.87 6.12
CA PHE A 453 6.71 -3.82 5.11
C PHE A 453 6.70 -2.45 5.77
N GLY A 454 7.56 -1.53 5.33
CA GLY A 454 7.57 -0.14 5.79
C GLY A 454 8.89 0.55 5.59
N GLY A 455 8.85 1.88 5.62
CA GLY A 455 9.99 2.75 5.37
C GLY A 455 10.65 3.33 6.61
N VAL A 456 11.70 4.10 6.33
CA VAL A 456 12.38 5.00 7.25
C VAL A 456 12.44 6.41 6.63
N LYS A 457 12.93 7.41 7.34
CA LYS A 457 13.02 8.80 6.89
C LYS A 457 11.65 9.34 6.44
N ALA A 458 11.57 10.05 5.30
CA ALA A 458 10.33 10.63 4.78
C ALA A 458 9.36 9.60 4.16
N SER A 459 9.73 8.32 4.12
CA SER A 459 8.83 7.24 3.69
C SER A 459 7.91 6.75 4.81
N GLY A 460 8.04 7.26 6.02
CA GLY A 460 7.06 7.06 7.09
C GLY A 460 7.56 6.30 8.30
N SER A 461 6.61 5.74 9.06
CA SER A 461 6.84 5.08 10.35
C SER A 461 5.87 3.92 10.55
N GLY A 462 6.27 2.95 11.38
CA GLY A 462 5.54 1.70 11.58
C GLY A 462 5.94 0.61 10.61
N ARG A 463 5.33 -0.58 10.80
CA ARG A 463 5.49 -1.72 9.89
C ARG A 463 4.16 -2.40 9.67
N GLU A 464 3.88 -2.81 8.44
CA GLU A 464 2.70 -3.58 8.09
C GLU A 464 3.08 -5.02 7.73
N GLY A 465 2.17 -5.96 7.92
CA GLY A 465 2.49 -7.39 7.74
C GLY A 465 3.39 -7.95 8.84
N SER A 466 3.82 -9.18 8.67
CA SER A 466 4.65 -9.94 9.61
C SER A 466 4.08 -10.03 11.04
N LYS A 467 4.83 -10.60 11.95
CA LYS A 467 4.52 -10.58 13.39
C LYS A 467 4.64 -9.19 14.02
N TYR A 468 5.38 -8.27 13.39
CA TYR A 468 5.57 -6.91 13.91
C TYR A 468 4.38 -5.98 13.63
N GLY A 469 3.66 -6.19 12.52
CA GLY A 469 2.58 -5.30 12.11
C GLY A 469 1.39 -5.26 13.05
N ILE A 470 1.19 -6.30 13.88
CA ILE A 470 0.09 -6.31 14.85
C ILE A 470 0.39 -5.46 16.10
N ASP A 471 1.68 -5.26 16.44
CA ASP A 471 2.08 -4.53 17.65
C ASP A 471 1.64 -3.06 17.61
N ASP A 472 1.50 -2.47 16.42
CA ASP A 472 0.99 -1.12 16.24
C ASP A 472 -0.50 -0.95 16.62
N TYR A 473 -1.24 -2.06 16.78
CA TYR A 473 -2.65 -2.11 17.16
C TYR A 473 -2.86 -2.52 18.62
N LEU A 474 -1.76 -2.64 19.39
CA LEU A 474 -1.75 -3.15 20.75
C LEU A 474 -1.15 -2.13 21.72
N GLU A 475 -1.65 -2.12 22.96
CA GLU A 475 -1.06 -1.43 24.11
C GLU A 475 -0.56 -2.43 25.13
N ILE A 476 0.64 -2.17 25.68
CA ILE A 476 1.22 -2.98 26.75
C ILE A 476 0.75 -2.42 28.07
N LYS A 477 0.14 -3.28 28.91
CA LYS A 477 -0.25 -2.94 30.27
C LYS A 477 0.59 -3.73 31.28
N TYR A 478 1.29 -3.01 32.12
CA TYR A 478 2.03 -3.55 33.25
C TYR A 478 1.11 -3.76 34.47
N ILE A 479 1.16 -4.95 35.08
CA ILE A 479 0.41 -5.32 36.29
C ILE A 479 1.40 -5.80 37.33
N LEU A 480 1.46 -5.11 38.49
CA LEU A 480 2.19 -5.54 39.66
C LEU A 480 1.20 -6.05 40.71
N MET A 481 1.29 -7.33 41.03
CA MET A 481 0.54 -7.93 42.12
C MET A 481 1.43 -8.03 43.34
N GLY A 482 1.01 -7.46 44.47
CA GLY A 482 1.67 -7.51 45.75
C GLY A 482 0.84 -8.28 46.80
N GLY A 483 1.40 -8.48 47.98
CA GLY A 483 0.72 -9.17 49.08
C GLY A 483 0.46 -10.66 48.82
N LEU A 484 1.30 -11.29 48.02
CA LEU A 484 1.23 -12.73 47.75
C LEU A 484 1.98 -13.47 48.83
N ASP A 485 1.39 -13.52 50.01
CA ASP A 485 1.94 -14.20 51.19
C ASP A 485 2.18 -15.68 50.88
N ARG A 486 3.30 -16.20 51.42
CA ARG A 486 3.71 -17.58 51.27
C ARG A 486 3.80 -18.25 52.62
#